data_3a883f1910bb82b62e193d23cffb17fc
#
_entry.id   3a883f1910bb82b62e193d23cffb17fc
#
_cell.length_a   1.000
_cell.length_b   1.000
_cell.length_c   1.000
_cell.angle_alpha   90.00
_cell.angle_beta   90.00
_cell.angle_gamma   90.00
#
_symmetry.space_group_name_H-M   'P 1'
#
loop_
_entity.id
_entity.type
_entity.pdbx_description
1 polymer ?
#
loop_
_entity_poly.entity_id
_entity_poly.type
_entity_poly.pdbx_seq_one_letter_code
_entity_poly.pdbx_strand_id
1 'polypeptide(L)'
;VQKFWIIAAAVLWGAGTGLFIPRAAYRLSVPPEAASRTTCPAGHAFTGLANGWLGRARCTDGDAYGPSTTALSAISAAVCAVLAAAVGDHPELVVWLLLIPIGVLLATVDLMVQRLPDVLTLPLAVISLGLLAVAAQLPGTDGSWRTALLGSVALVSFCTILLLSSPASFGFGDVKLALTIGAVTGWYGWDILLAGTFAGFVLFTLYGFSLMAARRAHRTTALPLGPFLLTGAGVGVLLGSVH
;
A
#
# COMPACT_ATOMS: atom_id res chain seq x y z
N VAL A 1 22.46 18.65 -6.92
CA VAL A 1 22.10 18.23 -8.29
C VAL A 1 21.62 16.78 -8.28
N GLN A 2 22.34 15.84 -7.66
CA GLN A 2 21.97 14.42 -7.61
C GLN A 2 20.59 14.19 -6.97
N LYS A 3 20.34 14.78 -5.79
CA LYS A 3 19.04 14.66 -5.08
C LYS A 3 17.86 15.12 -5.94
N PHE A 4 18.04 16.17 -6.74
CA PHE A 4 17.00 16.65 -7.66
C PHE A 4 16.62 15.59 -8.71
N TRP A 5 17.61 14.93 -9.32
CA TRP A 5 17.36 13.89 -10.32
C TRP A 5 16.70 12.65 -9.75
N ILE A 6 17.07 12.26 -8.51
CA ILE A 6 16.43 11.14 -7.79
C ILE A 6 14.95 11.45 -7.56
N ILE A 7 14.62 12.64 -7.06
CA ILE A 7 13.22 13.04 -6.84
C ILE A 7 12.46 13.11 -8.17
N ALA A 8 13.06 13.71 -9.21
CA ALA A 8 12.40 13.79 -10.52
C ALA A 8 12.10 12.39 -11.11
N ALA A 9 13.06 11.48 -11.04
CA ALA A 9 12.86 10.10 -11.47
C ALA A 9 11.76 9.38 -10.65
N ALA A 10 11.74 9.57 -9.33
CA ALA A 10 10.72 9.01 -8.44
C ALA A 10 9.31 9.57 -8.75
N VAL A 11 9.19 10.86 -9.02
CA VAL A 11 7.92 11.49 -9.47
C VAL A 11 7.44 10.89 -10.78
N LEU A 12 8.31 10.75 -11.77
CA LEU A 12 7.97 10.16 -13.06
C LEU A 12 7.57 8.69 -12.92
N TRP A 13 8.27 7.93 -12.08
CA TRP A 13 7.92 6.54 -11.75
C TRP A 13 6.54 6.43 -11.11
N GLY A 14 6.28 7.22 -10.05
CA GLY A 14 5.00 7.23 -9.34
C GLY A 14 3.84 7.68 -10.24
N ALA A 15 4.04 8.76 -11.02
CA ALA A 15 3.04 9.24 -11.97
C ALA A 15 2.74 8.18 -13.05
N GLY A 16 3.79 7.59 -13.63
CA GLY A 16 3.66 6.59 -14.69
C GLY A 16 2.95 5.31 -14.21
N THR A 17 3.36 4.76 -13.09
CA THR A 17 2.73 3.57 -12.50
C THR A 17 1.32 3.85 -12.02
N GLY A 18 1.07 5.03 -11.46
CA GLY A 18 -0.25 5.48 -11.03
C GLY A 18 -1.31 5.50 -12.14
N LEU A 19 -0.90 5.66 -13.41
CA LEU A 19 -1.82 5.61 -14.57
C LEU A 19 -2.48 4.22 -14.73
N PHE A 20 -1.84 3.15 -14.26
CA PHE A 20 -2.32 1.78 -14.44
C PHE A 20 -3.14 1.26 -13.25
N ILE A 21 -3.06 1.92 -12.10
CA ILE A 21 -3.76 1.52 -10.87
C ILE A 21 -5.28 1.49 -11.03
N PRO A 22 -5.95 2.47 -11.68
CA PRO A 22 -7.41 2.53 -11.73
C PRO A 22 -8.05 1.29 -12.36
N ARG A 23 -7.45 0.75 -13.43
CA ARG A 23 -7.96 -0.46 -14.11
C ARG A 23 -7.81 -1.69 -13.23
N ALA A 24 -6.64 -1.87 -12.61
CA ALA A 24 -6.39 -2.97 -11.69
C ALA A 24 -7.30 -2.89 -10.45
N ALA A 25 -7.48 -1.69 -9.88
CA ALA A 25 -8.39 -1.45 -8.77
C ALA A 25 -9.82 -1.82 -9.13
N TYR A 26 -10.33 -1.38 -10.29
CA TYR A 26 -11.68 -1.74 -10.74
C TYR A 26 -11.86 -3.26 -10.91
N ARG A 27 -10.86 -3.96 -11.47
CA ARG A 27 -10.93 -5.42 -11.67
C ARG A 27 -10.93 -6.18 -10.35
N LEU A 28 -10.18 -5.73 -9.36
CA LEU A 28 -10.04 -6.36 -8.05
C LEU A 28 -11.15 -5.98 -7.05
N SER A 29 -11.86 -4.88 -7.30
CA SER A 29 -12.94 -4.42 -6.42
C SER A 29 -14.22 -5.22 -6.63
N VAL A 30 -14.17 -6.49 -6.20
CA VAL A 30 -15.27 -7.46 -6.27
C VAL A 30 -15.52 -8.09 -4.89
N PRO A 31 -16.72 -8.65 -4.63
CA PRO A 31 -16.98 -9.39 -3.39
C PRO A 31 -16.00 -10.55 -3.15
N PRO A 32 -15.83 -11.04 -1.91
CA PRO A 32 -14.82 -12.03 -1.53
C PRO A 32 -14.77 -13.30 -2.40
N GLU A 33 -15.89 -13.80 -2.80
CA GLU A 33 -16.01 -15.06 -3.56
C GLU A 33 -16.08 -14.86 -5.08
N ALA A 34 -16.11 -13.60 -5.54
CA ALA A 34 -16.21 -13.29 -6.95
C ALA A 34 -14.82 -13.25 -7.61
N ALA A 35 -14.75 -13.81 -8.82
CA ALA A 35 -13.58 -13.65 -9.68
C ALA A 35 -13.38 -12.17 -10.08
N SER A 36 -12.13 -11.79 -10.35
CA SER A 36 -11.83 -10.44 -10.86
C SER A 36 -12.61 -10.13 -12.13
N ARG A 37 -13.04 -8.87 -12.28
CA ARG A 37 -13.79 -8.43 -13.47
C ARG A 37 -12.98 -8.63 -14.74
N THR A 38 -13.62 -9.18 -15.77
CA THR A 38 -13.03 -9.42 -17.09
C THR A 38 -13.51 -8.43 -18.14
N THR A 39 -14.55 -7.64 -17.80
CA THR A 39 -15.17 -6.65 -18.71
C THR A 39 -15.30 -5.28 -18.05
N CYS A 40 -15.34 -4.21 -18.86
CA CYS A 40 -15.68 -2.87 -18.41
C CYS A 40 -17.19 -2.76 -18.11
N PRO A 41 -17.68 -1.65 -17.51
CA PRO A 41 -19.11 -1.48 -17.22
C PRO A 41 -20.02 -1.59 -18.45
N ALA A 42 -19.53 -1.28 -19.65
CA ALA A 42 -20.25 -1.43 -20.92
C ALA A 42 -20.19 -2.87 -21.50
N GLY A 43 -19.58 -3.84 -20.79
CA GLY A 43 -19.51 -5.24 -21.24
C GLY A 43 -18.33 -5.57 -22.17
N HIS A 44 -17.50 -4.61 -22.57
CA HIS A 44 -16.36 -4.88 -23.43
C HIS A 44 -15.24 -5.60 -22.64
N ALA A 45 -14.66 -6.65 -23.24
CA ALA A 45 -13.54 -7.37 -22.66
C ALA A 45 -12.29 -6.48 -22.53
N PHE A 46 -11.53 -6.68 -21.46
CA PHE A 46 -10.26 -5.99 -21.30
C PHE A 46 -9.23 -6.55 -22.26
N THR A 47 -8.66 -5.67 -23.07
CA THR A 47 -7.59 -5.98 -24.02
C THR A 47 -6.32 -5.22 -23.63
N GLY A 48 -5.14 -5.68 -24.11
CA GLY A 48 -3.86 -5.01 -23.92
C GLY A 48 -2.85 -5.82 -23.13
N LEU A 49 -1.82 -5.14 -22.60
CA LEU A 49 -0.70 -5.75 -21.91
C LEU A 49 -1.15 -6.54 -20.65
N ALA A 50 -0.43 -7.64 -20.37
CA ALA A 50 -0.71 -8.53 -19.24
C ALA A 50 -2.17 -8.99 -19.20
N ASN A 51 -2.72 -9.46 -20.32
CA ASN A 51 -4.13 -9.89 -20.44
C ASN A 51 -5.13 -8.81 -19.96
N GLY A 52 -4.84 -7.55 -20.32
CA GLY A 52 -5.69 -6.42 -19.96
C GLY A 52 -5.60 -5.97 -18.51
N TRP A 53 -4.60 -6.39 -17.74
CA TRP A 53 -4.36 -5.86 -16.41
C TRP A 53 -3.71 -4.47 -16.44
N LEU A 54 -2.79 -4.25 -17.38
CA LEU A 54 -2.14 -2.96 -17.56
C LEU A 54 -2.86 -2.16 -18.64
N GLY A 55 -3.23 -0.93 -18.30
CA GLY A 55 -3.92 -0.01 -19.22
C GLY A 55 -4.74 1.03 -18.48
N ARG A 56 -5.17 2.05 -19.21
CA ARG A 56 -6.03 3.09 -18.68
C ARG A 56 -7.43 2.55 -18.40
N ALA A 57 -8.08 3.08 -17.35
CA ALA A 57 -9.47 2.73 -17.00
C ALA A 57 -10.47 3.48 -17.90
N ARG A 58 -10.47 3.12 -19.18
CA ARG A 58 -11.41 3.64 -20.20
C ARG A 58 -11.99 2.48 -21.01
N CYS A 59 -13.29 2.55 -21.27
CA CYS A 59 -13.98 1.67 -22.21
C CYS A 59 -13.54 1.98 -23.66
N THR A 60 -13.85 1.07 -24.57
CA THR A 60 -13.68 1.27 -26.03
C THR A 60 -14.44 2.48 -26.51
N ASP A 61 -15.58 2.78 -25.91
CA ASP A 61 -16.45 3.92 -26.22
C ASP A 61 -15.92 5.26 -25.65
N GLY A 62 -14.77 5.23 -24.96
CA GLY A 62 -14.12 6.41 -24.41
C GLY A 62 -14.48 6.75 -22.97
N ASP A 63 -15.51 6.12 -22.41
CA ASP A 63 -15.97 6.36 -21.03
C ASP A 63 -14.96 5.91 -20.01
N ALA A 64 -14.67 6.77 -19.03
CA ALA A 64 -13.80 6.43 -17.89
C ALA A 64 -14.59 5.62 -16.85
N TYR A 65 -13.93 4.63 -16.25
CA TYR A 65 -14.51 3.83 -15.17
C TYR A 65 -13.52 3.67 -14.00
N GLY A 66 -14.05 3.29 -12.83
CA GLY A 66 -13.23 3.10 -11.63
C GLY A 66 -12.76 4.41 -10.99
N PRO A 67 -11.74 4.35 -10.14
CA PRO A 67 -11.22 5.54 -9.46
C PRO A 67 -10.51 6.49 -10.42
N SER A 68 -10.40 7.77 -10.02
CA SER A 68 -9.79 8.82 -10.83
C SER A 68 -8.31 8.53 -11.15
N THR A 69 -7.99 8.41 -12.44
CA THR A 69 -6.62 8.18 -12.91
C THR A 69 -5.68 9.32 -12.52
N THR A 70 -6.15 10.57 -12.63
CA THR A 70 -5.34 11.74 -12.29
C THR A 70 -5.04 11.81 -10.80
N ALA A 71 -6.04 11.50 -9.95
CA ALA A 71 -5.85 11.48 -8.51
C ALA A 71 -4.84 10.39 -8.08
N LEU A 72 -4.97 9.16 -8.59
CA LEU A 72 -4.05 8.07 -8.23
C LEU A 72 -2.65 8.29 -8.77
N SER A 73 -2.52 8.84 -9.98
CA SER A 73 -1.21 9.24 -10.54
C SER A 73 -0.55 10.33 -9.68
N ALA A 74 -1.31 11.35 -9.28
CA ALA A 74 -0.80 12.44 -8.43
C ALA A 74 -0.42 11.94 -7.02
N ILE A 75 -1.25 11.08 -6.41
CA ILE A 75 -0.96 10.48 -5.09
C ILE A 75 0.33 9.63 -5.17
N SER A 76 0.43 8.75 -6.16
CA SER A 76 1.62 7.91 -6.32
C SER A 76 2.88 8.75 -6.57
N ALA A 77 2.80 9.79 -7.40
CA ALA A 77 3.89 10.72 -7.65
C ALA A 77 4.32 11.47 -6.39
N ALA A 78 3.35 11.97 -5.63
CA ALA A 78 3.61 12.71 -4.39
C ALA A 78 4.27 11.81 -3.32
N VAL A 79 3.76 10.60 -3.12
CA VAL A 79 4.34 9.64 -2.16
C VAL A 79 5.76 9.26 -2.58
N CYS A 80 6.00 8.96 -3.86
CA CYS A 80 7.34 8.66 -4.38
C CYS A 80 8.29 9.84 -4.21
N ALA A 81 7.82 11.08 -4.45
CA ALA A 81 8.63 12.29 -4.26
C ALA A 81 9.05 12.50 -2.80
N VAL A 82 8.09 12.34 -1.86
CA VAL A 82 8.35 12.51 -0.43
C VAL A 82 9.35 11.46 0.06
N LEU A 83 9.18 10.19 -0.33
CA LEU A 83 10.12 9.12 0.04
C LEU A 83 11.50 9.35 -0.56
N ALA A 84 11.59 9.74 -1.84
CA ALA A 84 12.86 10.04 -2.47
C ALA A 84 13.56 11.25 -1.84
N ALA A 85 12.80 12.24 -1.37
CA ALA A 85 13.33 13.39 -0.66
C ALA A 85 13.86 13.04 0.74
N ALA A 86 13.24 12.09 1.43
CA ALA A 86 13.63 11.65 2.76
C ALA A 86 14.77 10.63 2.72
N VAL A 87 14.60 9.54 1.97
CA VAL A 87 15.56 8.42 1.90
C VAL A 87 16.83 8.78 1.11
N GLY A 88 16.73 9.66 0.09
CA GLY A 88 17.90 10.11 -0.67
C GLY A 88 18.42 9.02 -1.62
N ASP A 89 19.75 8.77 -1.58
CA ASP A 89 20.46 7.84 -2.47
C ASP A 89 20.73 6.45 -1.85
N HIS A 90 20.06 6.15 -0.74
CA HIS A 90 20.15 4.81 -0.12
C HIS A 90 19.50 3.73 -0.98
N PRO A 91 20.11 2.52 -1.05
CA PRO A 91 19.62 1.43 -1.91
C PRO A 91 18.17 1.01 -1.66
N GLU A 92 17.71 1.10 -0.41
CA GLU A 92 16.33 0.78 -0.04
C GLU A 92 15.28 1.70 -0.68
N LEU A 93 15.66 2.88 -1.17
CA LEU A 93 14.72 3.73 -1.92
C LEU A 93 14.11 2.98 -3.10
N VAL A 94 14.90 2.15 -3.81
CA VAL A 94 14.39 1.36 -4.93
C VAL A 94 13.31 0.40 -4.46
N VAL A 95 13.50 -0.21 -3.28
CA VAL A 95 12.49 -1.10 -2.69
C VAL A 95 11.19 -0.34 -2.44
N TRP A 96 11.27 0.83 -1.80
CA TRP A 96 10.10 1.66 -1.52
C TRP A 96 9.37 2.08 -2.79
N LEU A 97 10.11 2.55 -3.80
CA LEU A 97 9.52 2.96 -5.08
C LEU A 97 8.80 1.81 -5.81
N LEU A 98 9.29 0.57 -5.68
CA LEU A 98 8.63 -0.61 -6.25
C LEU A 98 7.38 -1.02 -5.47
N LEU A 99 7.36 -0.84 -4.14
CA LEU A 99 6.22 -1.21 -3.29
C LEU A 99 5.06 -0.20 -3.35
N ILE A 100 5.35 1.10 -3.58
CA ILE A 100 4.34 2.17 -3.57
C ILE A 100 3.17 1.92 -4.53
N PRO A 101 3.36 1.59 -5.81
CA PRO A 101 2.23 1.38 -6.72
C PRO A 101 1.29 0.27 -6.25
N ILE A 102 1.84 -0.79 -5.68
CA ILE A 102 1.05 -1.92 -5.15
C ILE A 102 0.36 -1.52 -3.85
N GLY A 103 1.03 -0.75 -2.98
CA GLY A 103 0.44 -0.20 -1.77
C GLY A 103 -0.74 0.74 -2.07
N VAL A 104 -0.59 1.65 -3.04
CA VAL A 104 -1.67 2.54 -3.49
C VAL A 104 -2.82 1.76 -4.12
N LEU A 105 -2.53 0.70 -4.89
CA LEU A 105 -3.55 -0.21 -5.42
C LEU A 105 -4.32 -0.90 -4.30
N LEU A 106 -3.63 -1.48 -3.31
CA LEU A 106 -4.25 -2.15 -2.16
C LEU A 106 -5.11 -1.18 -1.35
N ALA A 107 -4.59 0.02 -1.05
CA ALA A 107 -5.36 1.07 -0.37
C ALA A 107 -6.62 1.45 -1.14
N THR A 108 -6.52 1.56 -2.47
CA THR A 108 -7.66 1.90 -3.33
C THR A 108 -8.72 0.80 -3.34
N VAL A 109 -8.32 -0.47 -3.45
CA VAL A 109 -9.25 -1.61 -3.42
C VAL A 109 -9.92 -1.71 -2.05
N ASP A 110 -9.16 -1.52 -0.96
CA ASP A 110 -9.71 -1.57 0.40
C ASP A 110 -10.71 -0.43 0.66
N LEU A 111 -10.45 0.77 0.16
CA LEU A 111 -11.40 1.90 0.20
C LEU A 111 -12.70 1.62 -0.58
N MET A 112 -12.64 0.82 -1.66
CA MET A 112 -13.79 0.54 -2.51
C MET A 112 -14.65 -0.62 -2.00
N VAL A 113 -14.03 -1.68 -1.48
CA VAL A 113 -14.72 -2.94 -1.15
C VAL A 113 -14.35 -3.52 0.21
N GLN A 114 -13.53 -2.80 1.00
CA GLN A 114 -13.06 -3.21 2.33
C GLN A 114 -12.45 -4.62 2.31
N ARG A 115 -11.62 -4.86 1.30
CA ARG A 115 -10.98 -6.15 1.06
C ARG A 115 -9.57 -5.97 0.53
N LEU A 116 -8.66 -6.77 1.05
CA LEU A 116 -7.27 -6.87 0.57
C LEU A 116 -7.10 -8.22 -0.17
N PRO A 117 -6.95 -8.20 -1.50
CA PRO A 117 -6.84 -9.43 -2.31
C PRO A 117 -5.56 -10.21 -1.99
N ASP A 118 -5.70 -11.52 -1.74
CA ASP A 118 -4.58 -12.41 -1.41
C ASP A 118 -3.54 -12.49 -2.53
N VAL A 119 -4.02 -12.39 -3.78
CA VAL A 119 -3.17 -12.37 -4.98
C VAL A 119 -2.19 -11.22 -5.00
N LEU A 120 -2.41 -10.16 -4.21
CA LEU A 120 -1.49 -9.03 -4.05
C LEU A 120 -0.77 -9.05 -2.71
N THR A 121 -1.47 -9.28 -1.59
CA THR A 121 -0.90 -9.15 -0.24
C THR A 121 0.20 -10.17 0.04
N LEU A 122 0.00 -11.44 -0.30
CA LEU A 122 0.99 -12.48 -0.03
C LEU A 122 2.25 -12.37 -0.90
N PRO A 123 2.15 -12.20 -2.25
CA PRO A 123 3.33 -11.92 -3.05
C PRO A 123 4.06 -10.66 -2.63
N LEU A 124 3.33 -9.60 -2.24
CA LEU A 124 3.93 -8.34 -1.79
C LEU A 124 4.81 -8.56 -0.55
N ALA A 125 4.37 -9.38 0.42
CA ALA A 125 5.14 -9.70 1.61
C ALA A 125 6.44 -10.46 1.25
N VAL A 126 6.36 -11.45 0.35
CA VAL A 126 7.53 -12.20 -0.11
C VAL A 126 8.49 -11.31 -0.90
N ILE A 127 7.96 -10.50 -1.82
CA ILE A 127 8.76 -9.59 -2.65
C ILE A 127 9.43 -8.53 -1.75
N SER A 128 8.72 -7.94 -0.80
CA SER A 128 9.30 -6.93 0.11
C SER A 128 10.46 -7.51 0.92
N LEU A 129 10.30 -8.69 1.54
CA LEU A 129 11.37 -9.35 2.29
C LEU A 129 12.54 -9.76 1.37
N GLY A 130 12.26 -10.24 0.16
CA GLY A 130 13.29 -10.58 -0.82
C GLY A 130 14.09 -9.37 -1.28
N LEU A 131 13.42 -8.27 -1.61
CA LEU A 131 14.07 -7.02 -2.02
C LEU A 131 14.90 -6.42 -0.88
N LEU A 132 14.40 -6.45 0.35
CA LEU A 132 15.14 -6.00 1.54
C LEU A 132 16.35 -6.90 1.83
N ALA A 133 16.24 -8.23 1.60
CA ALA A 133 17.39 -9.14 1.71
C ALA A 133 18.48 -8.80 0.68
N VAL A 134 18.11 -8.40 -0.53
CA VAL A 134 19.06 -7.92 -1.55
C VAL A 134 19.63 -6.57 -1.16
N ALA A 135 18.79 -5.62 -0.73
CA ALA A 135 19.24 -4.31 -0.28
C ALA A 135 20.27 -4.41 0.86
N ALA A 136 20.06 -5.32 1.81
CA ALA A 136 20.97 -5.57 2.93
C ALA A 136 22.38 -6.03 2.53
N GLN A 137 22.59 -6.46 1.27
CA GLN A 137 23.92 -6.84 0.75
C GLN A 137 24.64 -5.64 0.12
N LEU A 138 23.95 -4.52 -0.07
CA LEU A 138 24.51 -3.33 -0.71
C LEU A 138 25.11 -2.39 0.33
N PRO A 139 26.23 -1.69 0.01
CA PRO A 139 26.79 -0.68 0.91
C PRO A 139 25.86 0.53 0.99
N GLY A 140 25.82 1.18 2.16
CA GLY A 140 25.08 2.42 2.38
C GLY A 140 23.60 2.23 2.67
N THR A 141 23.18 1.06 3.17
CA THR A 141 21.84 0.83 3.70
C THR A 141 21.77 1.19 5.18
N ASP A 142 20.65 1.79 5.61
CA ASP A 142 20.45 2.20 7.01
C ASP A 142 19.67 1.17 7.84
N GLY A 143 19.22 0.09 7.23
CA GLY A 143 18.36 -0.88 7.88
C GLY A 143 18.96 -2.27 8.06
N SER A 144 18.18 -3.16 8.67
CA SER A 144 18.56 -4.54 8.93
C SER A 144 17.50 -5.53 8.47
N TRP A 145 17.90 -6.50 7.64
CA TRP A 145 17.02 -7.58 7.20
C TRP A 145 16.50 -8.44 8.37
N ARG A 146 17.32 -8.62 9.42
CA ARG A 146 16.90 -9.39 10.60
C ARG A 146 15.75 -8.71 11.33
N THR A 147 15.84 -7.41 11.55
CA THR A 147 14.76 -6.64 12.18
C THR A 147 13.54 -6.52 11.28
N ALA A 148 13.70 -6.45 9.96
CA ALA A 148 12.60 -6.52 8.99
C ALA A 148 11.83 -7.85 9.10
N LEU A 149 12.54 -8.98 9.12
CA LEU A 149 11.93 -10.31 9.26
C LEU A 149 11.22 -10.47 10.62
N LEU A 150 11.89 -10.11 11.70
CA LEU A 150 11.32 -10.20 13.06
C LEU A 150 10.13 -9.23 13.23
N GLY A 151 10.21 -8.02 12.66
CA GLY A 151 9.13 -7.05 12.65
C GLY A 151 7.92 -7.55 11.87
N SER A 152 8.12 -8.22 10.74
CA SER A 152 7.08 -8.90 9.98
C SER A 152 6.35 -9.95 10.83
N VAL A 153 7.10 -10.83 11.51
CA VAL A 153 6.53 -11.86 12.40
C VAL A 153 5.83 -11.23 13.60
N ALA A 154 6.42 -10.22 14.21
CA ALA A 154 5.84 -9.56 15.38
C ALA A 154 4.52 -8.87 15.04
N LEU A 155 4.48 -8.11 13.94
CA LEU A 155 3.28 -7.38 13.56
C LEU A 155 2.15 -8.31 13.10
N VAL A 156 2.45 -9.37 12.34
CA VAL A 156 1.43 -10.37 11.97
C VAL A 156 0.89 -11.09 13.19
N SER A 157 1.74 -11.42 14.17
CA SER A 157 1.32 -12.05 15.42
C SER A 157 0.39 -11.12 16.21
N PHE A 158 0.76 -9.85 16.33
CA PHE A 158 -0.07 -8.82 16.98
C PHE A 158 -1.43 -8.67 16.29
N CYS A 159 -1.47 -8.52 14.97
CA CYS A 159 -2.71 -8.43 14.21
C CYS A 159 -3.55 -9.71 14.29
N THR A 160 -2.90 -10.87 14.37
CA THR A 160 -3.60 -12.16 14.57
C THR A 160 -4.29 -12.20 15.94
N ILE A 161 -3.61 -11.74 17.00
CA ILE A 161 -4.23 -11.63 18.33
C ILE A 161 -5.43 -10.68 18.32
N LEU A 162 -5.32 -9.53 17.62
CA LEU A 162 -6.46 -8.62 17.46
C LEU A 162 -7.62 -9.26 16.72
N LEU A 163 -7.34 -9.98 15.63
CA LEU A 163 -8.36 -10.72 14.87
C LEU A 163 -9.08 -11.76 15.75
N LEU A 164 -8.33 -12.56 16.51
CA LEU A 164 -8.90 -13.58 17.41
C LEU A 164 -9.70 -12.95 18.55
N SER A 165 -9.29 -11.77 19.03
CA SER A 165 -10.00 -11.04 20.10
C SER A 165 -11.26 -10.33 19.61
N SER A 166 -11.29 -9.89 18.36
CA SER A 166 -12.42 -9.12 17.78
C SER A 166 -12.63 -9.46 16.29
N PRO A 167 -13.10 -10.68 15.96
CA PRO A 167 -13.23 -11.12 14.56
C PRO A 167 -14.18 -10.26 13.72
N ALA A 168 -15.17 -9.62 14.37
CA ALA A 168 -16.13 -8.75 13.70
C ALA A 168 -15.56 -7.37 13.32
N SER A 169 -14.45 -6.97 13.95
CA SER A 169 -13.87 -5.63 13.80
C SER A 169 -12.55 -5.63 13.02
N PHE A 170 -11.91 -6.78 12.87
CA PHE A 170 -10.58 -6.90 12.25
C PHE A 170 -10.62 -7.86 11.05
N GLY A 171 -10.10 -7.41 9.91
CA GLY A 171 -10.09 -8.21 8.67
C GLY A 171 -8.89 -9.15 8.59
N PHE A 172 -9.08 -10.37 8.08
CA PHE A 172 -7.98 -11.29 7.80
C PHE A 172 -7.00 -10.74 6.74
N GLY A 173 -7.48 -9.83 5.88
CA GLY A 173 -6.66 -9.11 4.92
C GLY A 173 -5.60 -8.21 5.58
N ASP A 174 -5.96 -7.54 6.70
CA ASP A 174 -5.06 -6.68 7.45
C ASP A 174 -3.93 -7.47 8.11
N VAL A 175 -4.22 -8.70 8.57
CA VAL A 175 -3.21 -9.63 9.10
C VAL A 175 -2.17 -9.97 8.02
N LYS A 176 -2.59 -10.20 6.79
CA LYS A 176 -1.68 -10.48 5.67
C LYS A 176 -0.87 -9.24 5.28
N LEU A 177 -1.52 -8.08 5.27
CA LEU A 177 -0.85 -6.80 5.02
C LEU A 177 0.19 -6.48 6.08
N ALA A 178 -0.04 -6.87 7.34
CA ALA A 178 0.88 -6.69 8.45
C ALA A 178 2.25 -7.37 8.21
N LEU A 179 2.33 -8.44 7.41
CA LEU A 179 3.61 -9.04 6.99
C LEU A 179 4.48 -8.01 6.25
N THR A 180 3.91 -7.33 5.28
CA THR A 180 4.63 -6.31 4.49
C THR A 180 4.95 -5.08 5.33
N ILE A 181 3.98 -4.58 6.10
CA ILE A 181 4.16 -3.38 6.95
C ILE A 181 5.23 -3.64 8.00
N GLY A 182 5.18 -4.81 8.65
CA GLY A 182 6.18 -5.21 9.64
C GLY A 182 7.58 -5.35 9.05
N ALA A 183 7.70 -5.84 7.79
CA ALA A 183 8.98 -5.89 7.09
C ALA A 183 9.52 -4.48 6.78
N VAL A 184 8.66 -3.61 6.23
CA VAL A 184 9.01 -2.25 5.81
C VAL A 184 9.43 -1.38 7.01
N THR A 185 8.62 -1.33 8.05
CA THR A 185 8.92 -0.51 9.25
C THR A 185 9.98 -1.14 10.13
N GLY A 186 9.96 -2.47 10.27
CA GLY A 186 10.98 -3.21 11.01
C GLY A 186 12.37 -3.15 10.38
N TRP A 187 12.50 -2.79 9.09
CA TRP A 187 13.78 -2.52 8.44
C TRP A 187 14.62 -1.49 9.22
N TYR A 188 13.99 -0.43 9.68
CA TYR A 188 14.62 0.63 10.46
C TYR A 188 14.67 0.38 11.98
N GLY A 189 14.12 -0.72 12.46
CA GLY A 189 14.17 -1.11 13.88
C GLY A 189 12.81 -1.12 14.58
N TRP A 190 12.85 -1.49 15.86
CA TRP A 190 11.65 -1.69 16.67
C TRP A 190 10.88 -0.39 16.96
N ASP A 191 11.60 0.69 17.18
CA ASP A 191 11.01 1.99 17.48
C ASP A 191 10.19 2.49 16.29
N ILE A 192 10.71 2.32 15.09
CA ILE A 192 10.03 2.68 13.84
C ILE A 192 8.84 1.76 13.55
N LEU A 193 9.00 0.45 13.82
CA LEU A 193 7.88 -0.49 13.74
C LEU A 193 6.71 -0.06 14.62
N LEU A 194 7.00 0.27 15.88
CA LEU A 194 5.98 0.71 16.84
C LEU A 194 5.39 2.07 16.45
N ALA A 195 6.23 3.04 16.10
CA ALA A 195 5.79 4.39 15.72
C ALA A 195 4.91 4.37 14.47
N GLY A 196 5.32 3.66 13.41
CA GLY A 196 4.57 3.54 12.17
C GLY A 196 3.24 2.81 12.37
N THR A 197 3.25 1.69 13.11
CA THR A 197 2.03 0.95 13.45
C THR A 197 1.08 1.80 14.28
N PHE A 198 1.57 2.47 15.31
CA PHE A 198 0.77 3.35 16.16
C PHE A 198 0.19 4.52 15.35
N ALA A 199 0.99 5.15 14.49
CA ALA A 199 0.49 6.21 13.60
C ALA A 199 -0.66 5.73 12.72
N GLY A 200 -0.57 4.53 12.15
CA GLY A 200 -1.66 3.93 11.36
C GLY A 200 -2.95 3.77 12.16
N PHE A 201 -2.86 3.21 13.37
CA PHE A 201 -4.04 3.04 14.24
C PHE A 201 -4.62 4.38 14.73
N VAL A 202 -3.77 5.37 15.03
CA VAL A 202 -4.23 6.72 15.42
C VAL A 202 -4.98 7.37 14.26
N LEU A 203 -4.42 7.32 13.04
CA LEU A 203 -5.08 7.87 11.85
C LEU A 203 -6.43 7.20 11.58
N PHE A 204 -6.49 5.86 11.67
CA PHE A 204 -7.74 5.11 11.54
C PHE A 204 -8.77 5.54 12.59
N THR A 205 -8.36 5.66 13.85
CA THR A 205 -9.22 6.05 14.96
C THR A 205 -9.74 7.47 14.77
N LEU A 206 -8.89 8.42 14.41
CA LEU A 206 -9.27 9.80 14.13
C LEU A 206 -10.26 9.89 12.95
N TYR A 207 -10.03 9.12 11.89
CA TYR A 207 -10.94 9.01 10.76
C TYR A 207 -12.31 8.48 11.19
N GLY A 208 -12.34 7.37 11.94
CA GLY A 208 -13.58 6.78 12.46
C GLY A 208 -14.36 7.78 13.34
N PHE A 209 -13.67 8.46 14.27
CA PHE A 209 -14.30 9.50 15.10
C PHE A 209 -14.82 10.67 14.26
N SER A 210 -14.10 11.11 13.25
CA SER A 210 -14.54 12.21 12.38
C SER A 210 -15.84 11.86 11.64
N LEU A 211 -15.96 10.64 11.14
CA LEU A 211 -17.17 10.15 10.48
C LEU A 211 -18.36 10.03 11.46
N MET A 212 -18.10 9.58 12.68
CA MET A 212 -19.14 9.50 13.74
C MET A 212 -19.61 10.89 14.14
N ALA A 213 -18.69 11.84 14.34
CA ALA A 213 -19.03 13.24 14.65
C ALA A 213 -19.83 13.90 13.53
N ALA A 214 -19.49 13.58 12.26
CA ALA A 214 -20.24 14.02 11.08
C ALA A 214 -21.57 13.26 10.88
N ARG A 215 -21.94 12.32 11.75
CA ARG A 215 -23.12 11.43 11.66
C ARG A 215 -23.16 10.61 10.35
N ARG A 216 -22.00 10.34 9.76
CA ARG A 216 -21.86 9.55 8.52
C ARG A 216 -21.54 8.07 8.77
N ALA A 217 -21.21 7.71 10.01
CA ALA A 217 -20.95 6.33 10.43
C ALA A 217 -21.49 6.09 11.84
N HIS A 218 -21.80 4.83 12.14
CA HIS A 218 -22.15 4.32 13.46
C HIS A 218 -21.02 3.45 14.00
N ARG A 219 -21.08 3.09 15.29
CA ARG A 219 -20.05 2.22 15.92
C ARG A 219 -19.90 0.84 15.26
N THR A 220 -20.92 0.39 14.54
CA THR A 220 -20.95 -0.89 13.81
C THR A 220 -20.60 -0.78 12.33
N THR A 221 -20.30 0.44 11.84
CA THR A 221 -19.94 0.65 10.44
C THR A 221 -18.53 0.12 10.22
N ALA A 222 -18.38 -0.85 9.30
CA ALA A 222 -17.08 -1.32 8.88
C ALA A 222 -16.31 -0.21 8.17
N LEU A 223 -15.04 -0.04 8.50
CA LEU A 223 -14.16 0.97 7.89
C LEU A 223 -12.88 0.26 7.38
N PRO A 224 -12.35 0.69 6.23
CA PRO A 224 -11.11 0.12 5.70
C PRO A 224 -9.92 0.52 6.58
N LEU A 225 -9.18 -0.45 7.12
CA LEU A 225 -8.00 -0.22 7.96
C LEU A 225 -6.72 -0.14 7.11
N GLY A 226 -6.65 -0.88 5.99
CA GLY A 226 -5.47 -1.00 5.14
C GLY A 226 -4.82 0.32 4.72
N PRO A 227 -5.59 1.34 4.22
CA PRO A 227 -5.03 2.64 3.84
C PRO A 227 -4.31 3.35 4.98
N PHE A 228 -4.82 3.24 6.20
CA PHE A 228 -4.23 3.87 7.38
C PHE A 228 -2.97 3.15 7.85
N LEU A 229 -2.96 1.82 7.81
CA LEU A 229 -1.75 1.04 8.09
C LEU A 229 -0.65 1.32 7.07
N LEU A 230 -0.98 1.40 5.77
CA LEU A 230 -0.02 1.76 4.72
C LEU A 230 0.50 3.20 4.89
N THR A 231 -0.36 4.14 5.27
CA THR A 231 0.06 5.51 5.59
C THR A 231 0.97 5.54 6.81
N GLY A 232 0.63 4.78 7.85
CA GLY A 232 1.47 4.63 9.04
C GLY A 232 2.84 4.02 8.72
N ALA A 233 2.89 3.03 7.82
CA ALA A 233 4.15 2.48 7.32
C ALA A 233 4.99 3.54 6.58
N GLY A 234 4.34 4.36 5.74
CA GLY A 234 4.99 5.49 5.08
C GLY A 234 5.58 6.50 6.08
N VAL A 235 4.82 6.85 7.13
CA VAL A 235 5.32 7.68 8.24
C VAL A 235 6.51 7.02 8.92
N GLY A 236 6.45 5.71 9.18
CA GLY A 236 7.56 4.95 9.74
C GLY A 236 8.82 5.04 8.88
N VAL A 237 8.71 4.83 7.56
CA VAL A 237 9.86 4.98 6.63
C VAL A 237 10.43 6.38 6.68
N LEU A 238 9.59 7.43 6.70
CA LEU A 238 10.04 8.81 6.79
C LEU A 238 10.80 9.09 8.11
N LEU A 239 10.33 8.55 9.22
CA LEU A 239 11.00 8.69 10.51
C LEU A 239 12.32 7.91 10.53
N GLY A 240 12.34 6.68 10.00
CA GLY A 240 13.52 5.82 9.99
C GLY A 240 14.64 6.33 9.06
N SER A 241 14.29 7.04 7.98
CA SER A 241 15.28 7.60 7.05
C SER A 241 15.96 8.89 7.55
N VAL A 242 15.54 9.44 8.69
CA VAL A 242 16.12 10.67 9.28
C VAL A 242 17.03 10.34 10.47
N HIS A 243 17.00 9.10 10.96
CA HIS A 243 17.82 8.61 12.07
C HIS A 243 19.04 7.86 11.58
#